data_c2c12f2f191eb689c8a92b6bf92c3736
#
_entry.id   c2c12f2f191eb689c8a92b6bf92c3736
#
_cell.length_a   1.000
_cell.length_b   1.000
_cell.length_c   1.000
_cell.angle_alpha   90.00
_cell.angle_beta   90.00
_cell.angle_gamma   90.00
#
_symmetry.space_group_name_H-M   'P 1'
#
loop_
_entity.id
_entity.type
_entity.pdbx_description
1 polymer ?
#
loop_
_entity_poly.entity_id
_entity_poly.type
_entity_poly.pdbx_seq_one_letter_code
_entity_poly.pdbx_strand_id
1 'polypeptide(L)'
;MPGTPGPVAQARVTLGRRLSSLRQAAGYTQAHAGACLGYSRSAVARAEATGVCSRDFCLAAGRLFGAGEELALAHDQIAGMAAAARAQAARHARQRQSPGSAELTDDGDITFSVLEATCPHCDKTVAVLVRHGTALLPLESPQLPA
;
A
#
# COMPACT_ATOMS: atom_id res chain seq x y z
N MET A 1 7.57 -23.35 5.01
CA MET A 1 6.79 -22.88 6.17
C MET A 1 5.86 -21.77 5.70
N PRO A 2 4.55 -21.91 5.83
CA PRO A 2 3.64 -20.81 5.57
C PRO A 2 3.93 -19.73 6.61
N GLY A 3 4.32 -18.54 6.13
CA GLY A 3 4.61 -17.41 7.00
C GLY A 3 3.39 -17.02 7.82
N THR A 4 3.60 -16.62 9.08
CA THR A 4 2.54 -16.11 9.95
C THR A 4 1.80 -14.97 9.24
N PRO A 5 0.46 -15.02 9.12
CA PRO A 5 -0.29 -13.96 8.45
C PRO A 5 -0.04 -12.63 9.16
N GLY A 6 0.23 -11.60 8.38
CA GLY A 6 0.48 -10.27 8.92
C GLY A 6 -0.74 -9.73 9.69
N PRO A 7 -0.54 -8.67 10.51
CA PRO A 7 -1.55 -8.18 11.46
C PRO A 7 -2.89 -7.82 10.77
N VAL A 8 -2.87 -7.25 9.58
CA VAL A 8 -4.08 -6.94 8.81
C VAL A 8 -4.83 -8.21 8.39
N ALA A 9 -4.10 -9.25 7.94
CA ALA A 9 -4.71 -10.51 7.54
C ALA A 9 -5.34 -11.22 8.75
N GLN A 10 -4.67 -11.19 9.88
CA GLN A 10 -5.18 -11.77 11.12
C GLN A 10 -6.43 -11.04 11.63
N ALA A 11 -6.45 -9.71 11.58
CA ALA A 11 -7.62 -8.92 11.94
C ALA A 11 -8.82 -9.21 11.03
N ARG A 12 -8.60 -9.40 9.73
CA ARG A 12 -9.65 -9.82 8.78
C ARG A 12 -10.22 -11.19 9.14
N VAL A 13 -9.39 -12.18 9.40
CA VAL A 13 -9.86 -13.51 9.82
C VAL A 13 -10.70 -13.42 11.09
N THR A 14 -10.30 -12.58 12.04
CA THR A 14 -11.07 -12.34 13.27
C THR A 14 -12.43 -11.73 12.97
N LEU A 15 -12.50 -10.73 12.09
CA LEU A 15 -13.77 -10.13 11.65
C LEU A 15 -14.69 -11.16 10.98
N GLY A 16 -14.15 -12.00 10.08
CA GLY A 16 -14.93 -13.04 9.42
C GLY A 16 -15.50 -14.07 10.40
N ARG A 17 -14.70 -14.50 11.37
CA ARG A 17 -15.14 -15.40 12.44
C ARG A 17 -16.25 -14.75 13.31
N ARG A 18 -16.09 -13.47 13.62
CA ARG A 18 -17.09 -12.72 14.41
C ARG A 18 -18.40 -12.61 13.65
N LEU A 19 -18.35 -12.29 12.33
CA LEU A 19 -19.54 -12.31 11.47
C LEU A 19 -20.26 -13.64 11.50
N SER A 20 -19.53 -14.74 11.31
CA SER A 20 -20.11 -16.10 11.34
C SER A 20 -20.75 -16.43 12.69
N SER A 21 -20.06 -16.11 13.79
CA SER A 21 -20.55 -16.35 15.15
C SER A 21 -21.84 -15.59 15.44
N LEU A 22 -21.91 -14.31 15.10
CA LEU A 22 -23.08 -13.46 15.30
C LEU A 22 -24.27 -13.93 14.45
N ARG A 23 -24.03 -14.27 13.19
CA ARG A 23 -25.07 -14.84 12.31
C ARG A 23 -25.65 -16.12 12.90
N GLN A 24 -24.81 -17.05 13.34
CA GLN A 24 -25.24 -18.32 13.92
C GLN A 24 -25.99 -18.10 15.22
N ALA A 25 -25.51 -17.22 16.10
CA ALA A 25 -26.19 -16.88 17.35
C ALA A 25 -27.57 -16.27 17.11
N ALA A 26 -27.72 -15.49 16.03
CA ALA A 26 -28.99 -14.93 15.60
C ALA A 26 -29.91 -15.93 14.83
N GLY A 27 -29.45 -17.18 14.63
CA GLY A 27 -30.22 -18.25 13.98
C GLY A 27 -30.31 -18.16 12.45
N TYR A 28 -29.49 -17.35 11.80
CA TYR A 28 -29.54 -17.20 10.35
C TYR A 28 -28.62 -18.19 9.63
N THR A 29 -29.14 -18.80 8.53
CA THR A 29 -28.29 -19.44 7.54
C THR A 29 -27.61 -18.39 6.67
N GLN A 30 -26.50 -18.74 5.99
CA GLN A 30 -25.84 -17.81 5.06
C GLN A 30 -26.76 -17.34 3.93
N ALA A 31 -27.63 -18.22 3.44
CA ALA A 31 -28.61 -17.89 2.39
C ALA A 31 -29.64 -16.90 2.89
N HIS A 32 -30.19 -17.14 4.08
CA HIS A 32 -31.20 -16.28 4.69
C HIS A 32 -30.62 -14.91 5.05
N ALA A 33 -29.43 -14.88 5.67
CA ALA A 33 -28.73 -13.63 5.95
C ALA A 33 -28.46 -12.85 4.67
N GLY A 34 -28.02 -13.51 3.61
CA GLY A 34 -27.80 -12.87 2.30
C GLY A 34 -29.07 -12.24 1.75
N ALA A 35 -30.20 -12.97 1.78
CA ALA A 35 -31.47 -12.44 1.32
C ALA A 35 -31.91 -11.20 2.13
N CYS A 36 -31.78 -11.24 3.47
CA CYS A 36 -32.12 -10.10 4.34
C CYS A 36 -31.20 -8.88 4.12
N LEU A 37 -29.93 -9.11 3.80
CA LEU A 37 -28.94 -8.07 3.60
C LEU A 37 -28.90 -7.54 2.16
N GLY A 38 -29.60 -8.16 1.21
CA GLY A 38 -29.53 -7.84 -0.21
C GLY A 38 -28.26 -8.34 -0.90
N TYR A 39 -27.62 -9.39 -0.37
CA TYR A 39 -26.40 -10.01 -0.90
C TYR A 39 -26.61 -11.48 -1.25
N SER A 40 -25.78 -12.03 -2.12
CA SER A 40 -25.80 -13.45 -2.40
C SER A 40 -25.25 -14.28 -1.23
N ARG A 41 -25.69 -15.55 -1.13
CA ARG A 41 -25.11 -16.51 -0.17
C ARG A 41 -23.57 -16.59 -0.27
N SER A 42 -23.04 -16.60 -1.50
CA SER A 42 -21.60 -16.67 -1.74
C SER A 42 -20.86 -15.43 -1.24
N ALA A 43 -21.47 -14.23 -1.30
CA ALA A 43 -20.90 -13.02 -0.74
C ALA A 43 -20.80 -13.10 0.79
N VAL A 44 -21.84 -13.59 1.47
CA VAL A 44 -21.83 -13.81 2.92
C VAL A 44 -20.77 -14.85 3.30
N ALA A 45 -20.73 -16.00 2.60
CA ALA A 45 -19.74 -17.05 2.85
C ALA A 45 -18.30 -16.53 2.69
N ARG A 46 -18.03 -15.73 1.64
CA ARG A 46 -16.72 -15.12 1.41
C ARG A 46 -16.37 -14.12 2.51
N ALA A 47 -17.31 -13.27 2.93
CA ALA A 47 -17.09 -12.32 4.01
C ALA A 47 -16.73 -13.04 5.32
N GLU A 48 -17.40 -14.13 5.66
CA GLU A 48 -17.09 -14.94 6.84
C GLU A 48 -15.75 -15.67 6.74
N ALA A 49 -15.40 -16.19 5.57
CA ALA A 49 -14.16 -16.93 5.37
C ALA A 49 -12.91 -16.02 5.35
N THR A 50 -13.02 -14.84 4.74
CA THR A 50 -11.87 -13.97 4.47
C THR A 50 -11.86 -12.69 5.31
N GLY A 51 -12.99 -12.29 5.90
CA GLY A 51 -13.17 -10.99 6.54
C GLY A 51 -13.10 -9.81 5.56
N VAL A 52 -13.23 -10.07 4.25
CA VAL A 52 -13.24 -9.03 3.23
C VAL A 52 -14.68 -8.72 2.83
N CYS A 53 -15.16 -7.57 3.26
CA CYS A 53 -16.51 -7.07 3.00
C CYS A 53 -16.48 -5.54 2.93
N SER A 54 -17.57 -4.93 2.49
CA SER A 54 -17.73 -3.48 2.54
C SER A 54 -18.14 -3.02 3.94
N ARG A 55 -17.90 -1.72 4.22
CA ARG A 55 -18.37 -1.10 5.45
C ARG A 55 -19.89 -1.20 5.60
N ASP A 56 -20.62 -0.97 4.49
CA ASP A 56 -22.08 -1.03 4.47
C ASP A 56 -22.59 -2.43 4.77
N PHE A 57 -21.92 -3.48 4.26
CA PHE A 57 -22.21 -4.86 4.61
C PHE A 57 -22.06 -5.09 6.12
N CYS A 58 -20.95 -4.63 6.71
CA CYS A 58 -20.70 -4.76 8.15
C CYS A 58 -21.76 -4.03 8.99
N LEU A 59 -22.16 -2.84 8.55
CA LEU A 59 -23.18 -2.05 9.23
C LEU A 59 -24.56 -2.75 9.17
N ALA A 60 -24.95 -3.22 7.99
CA ALA A 60 -26.22 -3.93 7.79
C ALA A 60 -26.23 -5.27 8.56
N ALA A 61 -25.15 -6.03 8.50
CA ALA A 61 -24.99 -7.29 9.25
C ALA A 61 -25.04 -7.06 10.78
N GLY A 62 -24.37 -6.00 11.26
CA GLY A 62 -24.40 -5.64 12.67
C GLY A 62 -25.81 -5.33 13.17
N ARG A 63 -26.59 -4.61 12.38
CA ARG A 63 -28.00 -4.33 12.69
C ARG A 63 -28.87 -5.61 12.66
N LEU A 64 -28.69 -6.45 11.65
CA LEU A 64 -29.45 -7.70 11.49
C LEU A 64 -29.14 -8.70 12.60
N PHE A 65 -27.90 -8.82 13.03
CA PHE A 65 -27.43 -9.79 14.02
C PHE A 65 -27.43 -9.25 15.45
N GLY A 66 -27.86 -8.00 15.65
CA GLY A 66 -27.96 -7.40 16.99
C GLY A 66 -26.60 -6.92 17.56
N ALA A 67 -25.58 -6.79 16.74
CA ALA A 67 -24.25 -6.30 17.14
C ALA A 67 -24.08 -4.77 16.94
N GLY A 68 -25.10 -4.08 16.47
CA GLY A 68 -25.05 -2.63 16.22
C GLY A 68 -23.94 -2.22 15.24
N GLU A 69 -23.08 -1.30 15.65
CA GLU A 69 -21.98 -0.79 14.83
C GLU A 69 -20.64 -1.52 15.04
N GLU A 70 -20.58 -2.51 15.93
CA GLU A 70 -19.35 -3.24 16.29
C GLU A 70 -18.57 -3.73 15.05
N LEU A 71 -19.30 -4.36 14.11
CA LEU A 71 -18.68 -4.89 12.89
C LEU A 71 -18.14 -3.79 11.96
N ALA A 72 -18.83 -2.67 11.86
CA ALA A 72 -18.40 -1.53 11.06
C ALA A 72 -17.15 -0.86 11.67
N LEU A 73 -17.11 -0.71 12.99
CA LEU A 73 -15.95 -0.19 13.69
C LEU A 73 -14.72 -1.11 13.52
N ALA A 74 -14.92 -2.42 13.62
CA ALA A 74 -13.85 -3.39 13.37
C ALA A 74 -13.36 -3.33 11.92
N HIS A 75 -14.25 -3.15 10.95
CA HIS A 75 -13.88 -2.92 9.54
C HIS A 75 -13.05 -1.65 9.38
N ASP A 76 -13.46 -0.54 9.99
CA ASP A 76 -12.76 0.74 9.88
C ASP A 76 -11.35 0.67 10.52
N GLN A 77 -11.20 -0.03 11.63
CA GLN A 77 -9.89 -0.30 12.25
C GLN A 77 -8.97 -1.10 11.29
N ILE A 78 -9.50 -2.14 10.66
CA ILE A 78 -8.74 -2.94 9.67
C ILE A 78 -8.33 -2.09 8.47
N ALA A 79 -9.22 -1.23 7.99
CA ALA A 79 -8.94 -0.30 6.89
C ALA A 79 -7.82 0.68 7.25
N GLY A 80 -7.84 1.22 8.48
CA GLY A 80 -6.78 2.07 9.02
C GLY A 80 -5.43 1.36 9.11
N MET A 81 -5.40 0.13 9.65
CA MET A 81 -4.19 -0.70 9.69
C MET A 81 -3.63 -0.97 8.30
N ALA A 82 -4.49 -1.29 7.33
CA ALA A 82 -4.09 -1.55 5.95
C ALA A 82 -3.55 -0.29 5.26
N ALA A 83 -4.12 0.87 5.54
CA ALA A 83 -3.62 2.15 5.03
C ALA A 83 -2.25 2.50 5.62
N ALA A 84 -2.06 2.32 6.93
CA ALA A 84 -0.78 2.54 7.60
C ALA A 84 0.31 1.61 7.06
N ALA A 85 0.01 0.32 6.87
CA ALA A 85 0.95 -0.64 6.31
C ALA A 85 1.37 -0.28 4.87
N ARG A 86 0.43 0.17 4.03
CA ARG A 86 0.73 0.65 2.67
C ARG A 86 1.59 1.91 2.68
N ALA A 87 1.29 2.87 3.56
CA ALA A 87 2.10 4.08 3.70
C ALA A 87 3.53 3.77 4.15
N GLN A 88 3.69 2.84 5.08
CA GLN A 88 5.00 2.38 5.55
C GLN A 88 5.77 1.68 4.44
N ALA A 89 5.14 0.78 3.68
CA ALA A 89 5.76 0.13 2.54
C ALA A 89 6.21 1.14 1.46
N ALA A 90 5.39 2.15 1.18
CA ALA A 90 5.73 3.22 0.25
C ALA A 90 6.95 4.05 0.73
N ARG A 91 7.04 4.34 2.04
CA ARG A 91 8.23 5.01 2.61
C ARG A 91 9.48 4.16 2.46
N HIS A 92 9.42 2.87 2.77
CA HIS A 92 10.55 1.96 2.59
C HIS A 92 10.96 1.81 1.12
N ALA A 93 9.99 1.78 0.18
CA ALA A 93 10.28 1.75 -1.25
C ALA A 93 11.04 3.02 -1.69
N ARG A 94 10.60 4.20 -1.23
CA ARG A 94 11.29 5.47 -1.50
C ARG A 94 12.70 5.51 -0.91
N GLN A 95 12.90 5.00 0.30
CA GLN A 95 14.23 4.93 0.93
C GLN A 95 15.18 3.99 0.18
N ARG A 96 14.67 2.89 -0.41
CA ARG A 96 15.47 1.99 -1.24
C ARG A 96 15.80 2.57 -2.62
N GLN A 97 14.96 3.50 -3.10
CA GLN A 97 15.12 4.21 -4.37
C GLN A 97 15.87 5.54 -4.21
N SER A 98 16.18 5.97 -2.99
CA SER A 98 17.16 7.02 -2.80
C SER A 98 18.49 6.47 -3.31
N PRO A 99 19.03 6.98 -4.42
CA PRO A 99 20.35 6.59 -4.85
C PRO A 99 21.27 6.95 -3.68
N GLY A 100 21.79 5.93 -3.02
CA GLY A 100 22.93 6.13 -2.17
C GLY A 100 23.94 6.89 -3.04
N SER A 101 24.32 8.08 -2.60
CA SER A 101 25.50 8.74 -3.15
C SER A 101 26.64 7.74 -2.99
N ALA A 102 26.82 6.90 -3.99
CA ALA A 102 28.07 6.16 -4.12
C ALA A 102 29.11 7.23 -4.44
N GLU A 103 29.69 7.80 -3.39
CA GLU A 103 30.95 8.50 -3.50
C GLU A 103 31.99 7.46 -3.93
N LEU A 104 32.09 7.26 -5.22
CA LEU A 104 33.31 6.73 -5.82
C LEU A 104 34.33 7.86 -5.76
N THR A 105 35.04 7.94 -4.67
CA THR A 105 36.28 8.71 -4.57
C THR A 105 37.33 7.95 -5.35
N ASP A 106 37.37 8.19 -6.65
CA ASP A 106 38.60 8.02 -7.41
C ASP A 106 39.39 9.33 -7.31
N ASP A 107 40.70 9.21 -7.16
CA ASP A 107 41.69 10.23 -6.81
C ASP A 107 41.82 11.32 -7.91
N GLY A 108 40.77 12.07 -8.12
CA GLY A 108 40.70 13.13 -9.12
C GLY A 108 39.30 13.74 -9.20
N ASP A 109 39.00 14.67 -8.34
CA ASP A 109 38.07 15.84 -8.39
C ASP A 109 36.84 15.78 -9.34
N ILE A 110 36.31 14.58 -9.66
CA ILE A 110 35.16 14.40 -10.51
C ILE A 110 34.08 13.64 -9.72
N THR A 111 33.07 14.35 -9.27
CA THR A 111 31.88 13.74 -8.60
C THR A 111 30.80 13.46 -9.64
N PHE A 112 30.26 12.24 -9.64
CA PHE A 112 29.12 11.87 -10.47
C PHE A 112 27.90 11.69 -9.57
N SER A 113 26.78 12.26 -9.94
CA SER A 113 25.49 11.94 -9.33
C SER A 113 24.59 11.25 -10.35
N VAL A 114 23.90 10.21 -9.90
CA VAL A 114 22.87 9.53 -10.71
C VAL A 114 21.53 10.14 -10.37
N LEU A 115 20.90 10.79 -11.35
CA LEU A 115 19.54 11.30 -11.25
C LEU A 115 18.61 10.36 -12.00
N GLU A 116 17.64 9.78 -11.30
CA GLU A 116 16.57 9.03 -11.95
C GLU A 116 15.41 9.99 -12.27
N ALA A 117 15.09 10.10 -13.55
CA ALA A 117 13.95 10.87 -14.04
C ALA A 117 12.96 9.94 -14.73
N THR A 118 11.68 10.04 -14.35
CA THR A 118 10.60 9.29 -15.01
C THR A 118 10.07 10.13 -16.17
N CYS A 119 10.03 9.53 -17.36
CA CYS A 119 9.48 10.17 -18.54
C CYS A 119 7.95 10.33 -18.40
N PRO A 120 7.38 11.53 -18.49
CA PRO A 120 5.94 11.75 -18.34
C PRO A 120 5.09 11.18 -19.48
N HIS A 121 5.73 10.75 -20.60
CA HIS A 121 5.04 10.23 -21.77
C HIS A 121 4.93 8.70 -21.82
N CYS A 122 5.82 7.98 -21.16
CA CYS A 122 5.89 6.52 -21.25
C CYS A 122 6.17 5.81 -19.93
N ASP A 123 6.18 6.51 -18.81
CA ASP A 123 6.44 6.00 -17.44
C ASP A 123 7.76 5.21 -17.27
N LYS A 124 8.67 5.31 -18.25
CA LYS A 124 9.98 4.66 -18.14
C LYS A 124 10.92 5.52 -17.32
N THR A 125 11.54 4.91 -16.33
CA THR A 125 12.60 5.53 -15.52
C THR A 125 13.90 5.47 -16.30
N VAL A 126 14.54 6.62 -16.46
CA VAL A 126 15.85 6.76 -17.10
C VAL A 126 16.84 7.26 -16.05
N ALA A 127 17.92 6.52 -15.86
CA ALA A 127 19.02 6.96 -15.02
C ALA A 127 19.94 7.89 -15.83
N VAL A 128 20.09 9.12 -15.37
CA VAL A 128 20.99 10.12 -15.98
C VAL A 128 22.19 10.31 -15.08
N LEU A 129 23.37 10.05 -15.62
CA LEU A 129 24.63 10.29 -14.92
C LEU A 129 24.99 11.77 -15.09
N VAL A 130 24.98 12.54 -14.02
CA VAL A 130 25.37 13.95 -14.03
C VAL A 130 26.77 14.07 -13.46
N ARG A 131 27.69 14.58 -14.27
CA ARG A 131 29.08 14.88 -13.89
C ARG A 131 29.14 16.27 -13.27
N HIS A 132 29.58 16.37 -12.05
CA HIS A 132 29.90 17.62 -11.40
C HIS A 132 31.42 17.82 -11.49
N GLY A 133 31.84 18.68 -12.39
CA GLY A 133 33.25 19.08 -12.50
C GLY A 133 33.36 20.58 -12.31
N THR A 134 34.11 21.02 -11.33
CA THR A 134 34.64 22.38 -11.23
C THR A 134 35.85 22.53 -12.15
N ALA A 135 35.63 22.52 -13.45
CA ALA A 135 36.65 22.96 -14.36
C ALA A 135 36.43 24.45 -14.63
N LEU A 136 37.10 25.29 -13.86
CA LEU A 136 37.42 26.64 -14.27
C LEU A 136 38.40 26.52 -15.42
N LEU A 137 37.92 26.44 -16.65
CA LEU A 137 38.75 26.70 -17.82
C LEU A 137 38.85 28.20 -17.93
N PRO A 138 40.09 28.75 -17.95
CA PRO A 138 40.27 30.14 -18.32
C PRO A 138 39.83 30.31 -19.77
N LEU A 139 38.90 31.22 -19.98
CA LEU A 139 38.56 31.72 -21.32
C LEU A 139 39.76 32.49 -21.86
N GLU A 140 40.62 31.80 -22.59
CA GLU A 140 41.54 32.50 -23.47
C GLU A 140 40.75 33.15 -24.60
N SER A 141 40.72 34.45 -24.59
CA SER A 141 40.15 35.25 -25.66
C SER A 141 40.95 35.01 -26.94
N PRO A 142 40.31 34.69 -28.07
CA PRO A 142 41.00 34.64 -29.36
C PRO A 142 41.46 36.05 -29.73
N GLN A 143 42.78 36.24 -29.79
CA GLN A 143 43.37 37.42 -30.42
C GLN A 143 43.13 37.35 -31.93
N LEU A 144 42.36 38.29 -32.45
CA LEU A 144 42.25 38.53 -33.88
C LEU A 144 43.56 39.10 -34.43
N PRO A 145 44.13 38.55 -35.51
CA PRO A 145 45.24 39.15 -36.18
C PRO A 145 44.83 40.42 -36.91
N ALA A 146 45.68 41.43 -36.86
CA ALA A 146 45.56 42.71 -37.57
C ALA A 146 45.66 42.57 -39.08
#